data_4d5da0dca3cdbba118fb7429c949d618
#
_entry.id   4d5da0dca3cdbba118fb7429c949d618
#
_cell.length_a   1.000
_cell.length_b   1.000
_cell.length_c   1.000
_cell.angle_alpha   90.00
_cell.angle_beta   90.00
_cell.angle_gamma   90.00
#
_symmetry.space_group_name_H-M   'P 1'
#
loop_
_entity.id
_entity.type
_entity.pdbx_description
1 polymer ?
#
loop_
_entity_poly.entity_id
_entity_poly.type
_entity_poly.pdbx_seq_one_letter_code
_entity_poly.pdbx_strand_id
1 'polypeptide(L)'
;RLAEIDHERALPGQRAALEFISTYFDPAERASRPSAGTKSTISAITPEDLAAFHRANVVPSGATVVVAGDLSDLDILSEVEHALGSWSGSAIELSVSPQAARAADAARIVFLDRPDSVQTEFYVGCPGPDRRVDGGWAAYQVLGFVVGGSPNARIDAVLREDKGFTYGIRSGFRPRRRGGVFLTSGSVRADSTVEALGLLLEILDTAREGFTETETQTGVDFIGKTAPGRYATADTVADEASGLSLEGLTTEFTTESLRALGDVDAEALSKAYGRYVTGKWTVIIVGDASAYAEGVRTLGRGEVVVLPA
;
A
#
# COMPACT_ATOMS: atom_id res chain seq x y z
N ARG A 1 17.33 -3.39 16.86
CA ARG A 1 16.44 -2.50 16.06
C ARG A 1 17.16 -1.28 15.49
N LEU A 2 18.08 -0.62 16.23
CA LEU A 2 18.78 0.58 15.71
C LEU A 2 19.56 0.30 14.43
N ALA A 3 20.28 -0.84 14.35
CA ALA A 3 21.00 -1.24 13.15
C ALA A 3 20.05 -1.53 11.95
N GLU A 4 18.88 -2.08 12.22
CA GLU A 4 17.86 -2.30 11.17
C GLU A 4 17.32 -0.97 10.63
N ILE A 5 17.08 0.02 11.50
CA ILE A 5 16.66 1.37 11.05
C ILE A 5 17.73 2.00 10.14
N ASP A 6 19.02 1.81 10.45
CA ASP A 6 20.10 2.29 9.58
C ASP A 6 20.09 1.57 8.24
N HIS A 7 19.92 0.27 8.25
CA HIS A 7 19.82 -0.53 7.04
C HIS A 7 18.62 -0.13 6.17
N GLU A 8 17.44 0.00 6.77
CA GLU A 8 16.23 0.45 6.08
C GLU A 8 16.41 1.81 5.39
N ARG A 9 17.10 2.76 6.07
CA ARG A 9 17.40 4.07 5.49
C ARG A 9 18.44 4.02 4.37
N ALA A 10 19.34 3.04 4.40
CA ALA A 10 20.33 2.85 3.35
C ALA A 10 19.74 2.29 2.05
N LEU A 11 18.57 1.63 2.10
CA LEU A 11 17.88 1.05 0.95
C LEU A 11 16.97 2.10 0.29
N PRO A 12 17.19 2.44 -1.01
CA PRO A 12 16.42 3.50 -1.68
C PRO A 12 14.90 3.30 -1.61
N GLY A 13 14.39 2.09 -1.88
CA GLY A 13 12.97 1.79 -1.83
C GLY A 13 12.37 1.93 -0.43
N GLN A 14 13.08 1.51 0.62
CA GLN A 14 12.63 1.70 2.01
C GLN A 14 12.66 3.17 2.40
N ARG A 15 13.71 3.90 1.98
CA ARG A 15 13.79 5.34 2.22
C ARG A 15 12.65 6.10 1.53
N ALA A 16 12.32 5.73 0.29
CA ALA A 16 11.20 6.29 -0.44
C ALA A 16 9.85 5.99 0.25
N ALA A 17 9.65 4.77 0.73
CA ALA A 17 8.43 4.38 1.46
C ALA A 17 8.26 5.20 2.76
N LEU A 18 9.31 5.38 3.53
CA LEU A 18 9.29 6.19 4.75
C LEU A 18 8.98 7.65 4.45
N GLU A 19 9.60 8.22 3.42
CA GLU A 19 9.32 9.59 3.02
C GLU A 19 7.90 9.76 2.47
N PHE A 20 7.40 8.75 1.73
CA PHE A 20 6.04 8.79 1.22
C PHE A 20 5.03 8.92 2.35
N ILE A 21 5.10 8.12 3.40
CA ILE A 21 4.13 8.21 4.50
C ILE A 21 4.21 9.54 5.24
N SER A 22 5.42 10.09 5.46
CA SER A 22 5.61 11.37 6.15
C SER A 22 5.13 12.57 5.32
N THR A 23 5.24 12.47 3.99
CA THR A 23 4.79 13.51 3.06
C THR A 23 3.30 13.41 2.75
N TYR A 24 2.78 12.18 2.61
CA TYR A 24 1.39 11.92 2.20
C TYR A 24 0.39 12.18 3.32
N PHE A 25 0.64 11.66 4.53
CA PHE A 25 -0.29 11.83 5.65
C PHE A 25 -0.11 13.17 6.35
N ASP A 26 -1.19 13.66 6.97
CA ASP A 26 -1.09 14.82 7.85
C ASP A 26 -0.10 14.54 8.98
N PRO A 27 0.83 15.45 9.30
CA PRO A 27 1.81 15.27 10.37
C PRO A 27 1.22 14.99 11.75
N ALA A 28 -0.01 15.45 12.00
CA ALA A 28 -0.74 15.15 13.23
C ALA A 28 -1.20 13.71 13.29
N GLU A 29 -1.38 13.06 12.13
CA GLU A 29 -1.87 11.70 12.03
C GLU A 29 -0.79 10.67 12.39
N ARG A 30 -1.18 9.62 13.09
CA ARG A 30 -0.29 8.53 13.46
C ARG A 30 0.30 7.81 12.22
N ALA A 31 -0.45 7.80 11.13
CA ALA A 31 -0.05 7.19 9.86
C ALA A 31 1.15 7.89 9.19
N SER A 32 1.45 9.14 9.55
CA SER A 32 2.62 9.88 9.04
C SER A 32 3.96 9.39 9.63
N ARG A 33 3.90 8.59 10.69
CA ARG A 33 5.09 8.13 11.44
C ARG A 33 5.43 6.69 11.11
N PRO A 34 6.72 6.33 11.00
CA PRO A 34 7.12 4.95 10.77
C PRO A 34 6.65 4.06 11.94
N SER A 35 5.98 2.95 11.62
CA SER A 35 5.48 2.00 12.64
C SER A 35 6.59 1.41 13.49
N ALA A 36 7.77 1.26 12.92
CA ALA A 36 8.96 0.72 13.58
C ALA A 36 9.78 1.77 14.35
N GLY A 37 9.28 3.00 14.45
CA GLY A 37 9.93 4.10 15.15
C GLY A 37 11.10 4.73 14.41
N THR A 38 11.75 5.65 15.09
CA THR A 38 13.00 6.32 14.64
C THR A 38 14.12 6.01 15.62
N LYS A 39 15.38 6.29 15.25
CA LYS A 39 16.50 6.14 16.18
C LYS A 39 16.28 6.86 17.51
N SER A 40 15.79 8.10 17.46
CA SER A 40 15.56 8.89 18.68
C SER A 40 14.46 8.29 19.54
N THR A 41 13.34 7.85 18.95
CA THR A 41 12.23 7.24 19.71
C THR A 41 12.61 5.90 20.28
N ILE A 42 13.28 5.02 19.50
CA ILE A 42 13.70 3.69 19.96
C ILE A 42 14.77 3.77 21.06
N SER A 43 15.72 4.70 20.93
CA SER A 43 16.77 4.86 21.97
C SER A 43 16.24 5.38 23.30
N ALA A 44 15.06 5.98 23.32
CA ALA A 44 14.43 6.50 24.54
C ALA A 44 13.56 5.47 25.27
N ILE A 45 13.20 4.34 24.61
CA ILE A 45 12.34 3.30 25.21
C ILE A 45 13.16 2.46 26.20
N THR A 46 12.62 2.33 27.42
CA THR A 46 13.19 1.50 28.48
C THR A 46 12.47 0.15 28.61
N PRO A 47 13.05 -0.86 29.27
CA PRO A 47 12.34 -2.10 29.60
C PRO A 47 11.05 -1.86 30.41
N GLU A 48 11.05 -0.86 31.29
CA GLU A 48 9.90 -0.46 32.09
C GLU A 48 8.76 0.08 31.22
N ASP A 49 9.08 0.87 30.20
CA ASP A 49 8.10 1.37 29.21
C ASP A 49 7.46 0.20 28.45
N LEU A 50 8.28 -0.77 28.01
CA LEU A 50 7.78 -1.97 27.32
C LEU A 50 6.85 -2.78 28.21
N ALA A 51 7.24 -3.01 29.48
CA ALA A 51 6.41 -3.73 30.44
C ALA A 51 5.10 -3.00 30.75
N ALA A 52 5.15 -1.67 30.86
CA ALA A 52 3.96 -0.85 31.07
C ALA A 52 3.03 -0.89 29.87
N PHE A 53 3.59 -0.75 28.64
CA PHE A 53 2.81 -0.84 27.41
C PHE A 53 2.15 -2.21 27.25
N HIS A 54 2.90 -3.30 27.50
CA HIS A 54 2.38 -4.66 27.41
C HIS A 54 1.20 -4.85 28.35
N ARG A 55 1.33 -4.50 29.63
CA ARG A 55 0.23 -4.63 30.61
C ARG A 55 -1.02 -3.82 30.24
N ALA A 56 -0.83 -2.65 29.63
CA ALA A 56 -1.94 -1.75 29.30
C ALA A 56 -2.65 -2.11 27.98
N ASN A 57 -1.94 -2.72 27.02
CA ASN A 57 -2.45 -2.85 25.65
C ASN A 57 -2.55 -4.30 25.17
N VAL A 58 -1.78 -5.25 25.75
CA VAL A 58 -1.88 -6.66 25.38
C VAL A 58 -2.88 -7.34 26.32
N VAL A 59 -4.14 -7.21 25.99
CA VAL A 59 -5.30 -7.66 26.80
C VAL A 59 -6.30 -8.39 25.90
N PRO A 60 -7.16 -9.27 26.46
CA PRO A 60 -8.10 -10.07 25.66
C PRO A 60 -9.22 -9.21 25.03
N SER A 61 -9.55 -8.07 25.63
CA SER A 61 -10.60 -7.19 25.11
C SER A 61 -10.25 -6.67 23.71
N GLY A 62 -11.04 -7.05 22.70
CA GLY A 62 -10.81 -6.71 21.30
C GLY A 62 -9.75 -7.60 20.60
N ALA A 63 -9.22 -8.61 21.27
CA ALA A 63 -8.37 -9.60 20.62
C ALA A 63 -9.21 -10.57 19.77
N THR A 64 -8.63 -11.01 18.66
CA THR A 64 -9.20 -12.04 17.80
C THR A 64 -8.23 -13.19 17.69
N VAL A 65 -8.70 -14.40 17.94
CA VAL A 65 -7.95 -15.63 17.71
C VAL A 65 -8.40 -16.22 16.39
N VAL A 66 -7.46 -16.47 15.50
CA VAL A 66 -7.71 -17.15 14.22
C VAL A 66 -7.03 -18.50 14.27
N VAL A 67 -7.79 -19.54 14.00
CA VAL A 67 -7.29 -20.92 13.89
C VAL A 67 -7.69 -21.47 12.54
N ALA A 68 -6.74 -21.94 11.76
CA ALA A 68 -6.97 -22.54 10.45
C ALA A 68 -6.21 -23.86 10.33
N GLY A 69 -6.86 -24.87 9.74
CA GLY A 69 -6.30 -26.20 9.57
C GLY A 69 -7.37 -27.27 9.51
N ASP A 70 -6.98 -28.53 9.62
CA ASP A 70 -7.93 -29.61 9.84
C ASP A 70 -8.33 -29.64 11.33
N LEU A 71 -9.55 -29.21 11.60
CA LEU A 71 -10.11 -29.07 12.95
C LEU A 71 -11.10 -30.19 13.28
N SER A 72 -11.18 -31.26 12.47
CA SER A 72 -12.25 -32.28 12.54
C SER A 72 -12.30 -33.02 13.88
N ASP A 73 -11.14 -33.22 14.51
CA ASP A 73 -11.02 -34.00 15.77
C ASP A 73 -10.65 -33.12 16.97
N LEU A 74 -10.80 -31.79 16.85
CA LEU A 74 -10.40 -30.82 17.85
C LEU A 74 -11.59 -29.99 18.36
N ASP A 75 -11.77 -29.94 19.68
CA ASP A 75 -12.65 -28.93 20.31
C ASP A 75 -11.86 -27.64 20.52
N ILE A 76 -11.74 -26.85 19.44
CA ILE A 76 -10.95 -25.61 19.42
C ILE A 76 -11.43 -24.61 20.47
N LEU A 77 -12.72 -24.54 20.74
CA LEU A 77 -13.25 -23.61 21.73
C LEU A 77 -12.75 -23.99 23.15
N SER A 78 -12.76 -25.28 23.48
CA SER A 78 -12.24 -25.79 24.75
C SER A 78 -10.73 -25.56 24.86
N GLU A 79 -9.98 -25.80 23.79
CA GLU A 79 -8.52 -25.56 23.77
C GLU A 79 -8.16 -24.09 23.95
N VAL A 80 -8.86 -23.18 23.27
CA VAL A 80 -8.66 -21.73 23.42
C VAL A 80 -9.05 -21.28 24.83
N GLU A 81 -10.17 -21.77 25.38
CA GLU A 81 -10.59 -21.44 26.73
C GLU A 81 -9.56 -21.95 27.77
N HIS A 82 -9.06 -23.16 27.58
CA HIS A 82 -8.02 -23.70 28.46
C HIS A 82 -6.73 -22.89 28.42
N ALA A 83 -6.31 -22.47 27.21
CA ALA A 83 -5.05 -21.74 27.01
C ALA A 83 -5.14 -20.27 27.43
N LEU A 84 -6.26 -19.61 27.15
CA LEU A 84 -6.41 -18.16 27.25
C LEU A 84 -7.48 -17.70 28.24
N GLY A 85 -8.31 -18.59 28.78
CA GLY A 85 -9.45 -18.23 29.64
C GLY A 85 -9.07 -17.50 30.95
N SER A 86 -7.84 -17.67 31.43
CA SER A 86 -7.30 -16.92 32.56
C SER A 86 -6.76 -15.53 32.19
N TRP A 87 -6.60 -15.24 30.88
CA TRP A 87 -6.12 -13.94 30.42
C TRP A 87 -7.20 -12.88 30.60
N SER A 88 -6.91 -11.84 31.38
CA SER A 88 -7.86 -10.81 31.77
C SER A 88 -7.31 -9.42 31.51
N GLY A 89 -8.22 -8.46 31.38
CA GLY A 89 -7.91 -7.06 31.13
C GLY A 89 -8.89 -6.43 30.16
N SER A 90 -8.95 -5.11 30.18
CA SER A 90 -9.78 -4.31 29.28
C SER A 90 -8.92 -3.41 28.44
N ALA A 91 -9.20 -3.36 27.15
CA ALA A 91 -8.50 -2.45 26.25
C ALA A 91 -8.79 -1.00 26.62
N ILE A 92 -7.79 -0.15 26.46
CA ILE A 92 -8.01 1.30 26.43
C ILE A 92 -8.73 1.62 25.13
N GLU A 93 -9.87 2.30 25.21
CA GLU A 93 -10.52 2.81 23.99
C GLU A 93 -9.60 3.78 23.28
N LEU A 94 -9.06 3.33 22.13
CA LEU A 94 -8.30 4.20 21.24
C LEU A 94 -9.31 4.93 20.34
N SER A 95 -9.33 6.26 20.43
CA SER A 95 -10.04 7.09 19.43
C SER A 95 -9.41 6.84 18.06
N VAL A 96 -10.15 6.17 17.19
CA VAL A 96 -9.73 5.95 15.79
C VAL A 96 -10.26 7.10 14.96
N SER A 97 -9.47 8.14 14.79
CA SER A 97 -9.75 9.17 13.78
C SER A 97 -9.60 8.58 12.37
N PRO A 98 -10.40 9.06 11.39
CA PRO A 98 -10.11 8.79 9.99
C PRO A 98 -8.71 9.29 9.68
N GLN A 99 -7.88 8.44 9.07
CA GLN A 99 -6.54 8.84 8.68
C GLN A 99 -6.65 9.78 7.48
N ALA A 100 -6.45 11.06 7.72
CA ALA A 100 -6.49 12.07 6.67
C ALA A 100 -5.17 12.07 5.90
N ALA A 101 -5.26 12.00 4.57
CA ALA A 101 -4.17 12.48 3.74
C ALA A 101 -3.99 13.99 4.01
N ARG A 102 -2.75 14.46 3.98
CA ARG A 102 -2.48 15.89 4.06
C ARG A 102 -3.25 16.58 2.94
N ALA A 103 -4.05 17.59 3.25
CA ALA A 103 -4.75 18.38 2.26
C ALA A 103 -3.73 18.91 1.24
N ALA A 104 -3.85 18.51 -0.02
CA ALA A 104 -2.97 18.94 -1.09
C ALA A 104 -3.81 19.58 -2.17
N ASP A 105 -3.68 20.88 -2.32
CA ASP A 105 -4.25 21.61 -3.46
C ASP A 105 -3.43 21.41 -4.73
N ALA A 106 -2.15 21.00 -4.59
CA ALA A 106 -1.22 20.73 -5.68
C ALA A 106 -0.48 19.40 -5.48
N ALA A 107 0.02 18.84 -6.57
CA ALA A 107 0.97 17.73 -6.52
C ALA A 107 2.23 18.14 -5.74
N ARG A 108 2.74 17.20 -4.93
CA ARG A 108 4.00 17.38 -4.17
C ARG A 108 5.02 16.42 -4.71
N ILE A 109 6.21 16.94 -5.01
CA ILE A 109 7.34 16.16 -5.46
C ILE A 109 8.49 16.38 -4.47
N VAL A 110 8.91 15.31 -3.79
CA VAL A 110 10.09 15.31 -2.92
C VAL A 110 11.17 14.47 -3.58
N PHE A 111 12.30 15.06 -3.86
CA PHE A 111 13.46 14.39 -4.41
C PHE A 111 14.50 14.20 -3.30
N LEU A 112 14.74 12.98 -2.89
CA LEU A 112 15.77 12.62 -1.92
C LEU A 112 17.07 12.40 -2.66
N ASP A 113 18.03 13.27 -2.38
CA ASP A 113 19.32 13.28 -3.06
C ASP A 113 20.21 12.13 -2.59
N ARG A 114 20.52 11.26 -3.54
CA ARG A 114 21.49 10.17 -3.38
C ARG A 114 22.48 10.22 -4.54
N PRO A 115 23.60 10.93 -4.41
CA PRO A 115 24.58 11.08 -5.46
C PRO A 115 25.07 9.75 -6.03
N ASP A 116 25.41 9.74 -7.30
CA ASP A 116 25.98 8.60 -8.02
C ASP A 116 25.07 7.34 -8.06
N SER A 117 23.76 7.48 -7.80
CA SER A 117 22.82 6.39 -7.90
C SER A 117 22.66 5.92 -9.34
N VAL A 118 22.85 4.62 -9.58
CA VAL A 118 22.67 4.00 -10.91
C VAL A 118 21.20 3.67 -11.22
N GLN A 119 20.33 3.77 -10.22
CA GLN A 119 18.88 3.64 -10.33
C GLN A 119 18.20 4.78 -9.58
N THR A 120 16.99 5.12 -10.04
CA THR A 120 16.08 6.04 -9.36
C THR A 120 14.84 5.28 -8.91
N GLU A 121 14.49 5.42 -7.64
CA GLU A 121 13.29 4.83 -7.05
C GLU A 121 12.14 5.83 -7.10
N PHE A 122 10.94 5.36 -7.47
CA PHE A 122 9.71 6.15 -7.48
C PHE A 122 8.68 5.60 -6.49
N TYR A 123 8.03 6.51 -5.77
CA TYR A 123 6.78 6.29 -5.07
C TYR A 123 5.80 7.38 -5.49
N VAL A 124 4.72 6.99 -6.15
CA VAL A 124 3.70 7.91 -6.67
C VAL A 124 2.35 7.46 -6.12
N GLY A 125 1.66 8.32 -5.40
CA GLY A 125 0.40 7.93 -4.79
C GLY A 125 -0.60 9.06 -4.64
N CYS A 126 -1.85 8.66 -4.46
CA CYS A 126 -2.98 9.53 -4.18
C CYS A 126 -3.96 8.81 -3.24
N PRO A 127 -5.02 9.48 -2.74
CA PRO A 127 -6.03 8.82 -1.91
C PRO A 127 -6.64 7.59 -2.59
N GLY A 128 -7.00 6.60 -1.78
CA GLY A 128 -7.71 5.41 -2.20
C GLY A 128 -8.77 5.02 -1.17
N PRO A 129 -9.67 4.08 -1.49
CA PRO A 129 -10.72 3.61 -0.59
C PRO A 129 -10.23 2.62 0.46
N ASP A 130 -11.03 2.45 1.51
CA ASP A 130 -11.04 1.20 2.27
C ASP A 130 -11.87 0.11 1.58
N ARG A 131 -11.85 -1.10 2.13
CA ARG A 131 -12.55 -2.25 1.53
C ARG A 131 -14.08 -2.17 1.64
N ARG A 132 -14.63 -1.23 2.43
CA ARG A 132 -16.09 -1.00 2.56
C ARG A 132 -16.62 0.04 1.58
N VAL A 133 -15.85 0.37 0.56
CA VAL A 133 -16.22 1.36 -0.43
C VAL A 133 -17.55 1.02 -1.12
N ASP A 134 -18.39 2.02 -1.32
CA ASP A 134 -19.63 1.88 -2.08
C ASP A 134 -19.34 1.41 -3.50
N GLY A 135 -20.05 0.39 -3.95
CA GLY A 135 -19.82 -0.30 -5.22
C GLY A 135 -18.90 -1.51 -5.12
N GLY A 136 -18.39 -1.80 -3.90
CA GLY A 136 -17.59 -2.98 -3.62
C GLY A 136 -16.11 -2.85 -3.94
N TRP A 137 -15.33 -3.81 -3.44
CA TRP A 137 -13.87 -3.82 -3.56
C TRP A 137 -13.34 -4.47 -4.85
N ALA A 138 -14.14 -5.30 -5.53
CA ALA A 138 -13.71 -6.11 -6.67
C ALA A 138 -13.09 -5.26 -7.80
N ALA A 139 -13.72 -4.13 -8.17
CA ALA A 139 -13.21 -3.24 -9.20
C ALA A 139 -11.80 -2.71 -8.88
N TYR A 140 -11.50 -2.42 -7.61
CA TYR A 140 -10.18 -1.92 -7.20
C TYR A 140 -9.08 -2.99 -7.27
N GLN A 141 -9.44 -4.26 -7.10
CA GLN A 141 -8.51 -5.38 -7.31
C GLN A 141 -8.17 -5.52 -8.81
N VAL A 142 -9.18 -5.45 -9.67
CA VAL A 142 -8.99 -5.51 -11.14
C VAL A 142 -8.20 -4.30 -11.62
N LEU A 143 -8.49 -3.08 -11.15
CA LEU A 143 -7.72 -1.87 -11.43
C LEU A 143 -6.24 -2.03 -11.08
N GLY A 144 -5.95 -2.55 -9.89
CA GLY A 144 -4.57 -2.81 -9.48
C GLY A 144 -3.83 -3.70 -10.48
N PHE A 145 -4.49 -4.77 -10.95
CA PHE A 145 -3.92 -5.69 -11.92
C PHE A 145 -3.69 -5.05 -13.30
N VAL A 146 -4.70 -4.34 -13.82
CA VAL A 146 -4.68 -3.76 -15.17
C VAL A 146 -3.69 -2.60 -15.29
N VAL A 147 -3.60 -1.76 -14.25
CA VAL A 147 -2.74 -0.57 -14.31
C VAL A 147 -1.26 -0.92 -14.13
N GLY A 148 -0.90 -1.74 -13.15
CA GLY A 148 0.50 -2.04 -12.87
C GLY A 148 0.75 -3.28 -12.01
N GLY A 149 -0.25 -4.18 -11.89
CA GLY A 149 -0.14 -5.40 -11.08
C GLY A 149 0.37 -6.62 -11.82
N SER A 150 0.62 -6.52 -13.12
CA SER A 150 1.06 -7.64 -13.96
C SER A 150 2.12 -7.19 -14.98
N PRO A 151 2.90 -8.13 -15.55
CA PRO A 151 3.86 -7.81 -16.60
C PRO A 151 3.23 -7.21 -17.88
N ASN A 152 1.94 -7.47 -18.11
CA ASN A 152 1.20 -6.96 -19.27
C ASN A 152 0.31 -5.75 -18.90
N ALA A 153 0.45 -5.22 -17.69
CA ALA A 153 -0.27 -4.02 -17.28
C ALA A 153 0.21 -2.78 -18.04
N ARG A 154 -0.63 -1.73 -18.09
CA ARG A 154 -0.34 -0.50 -18.85
C ARG A 154 1.04 0.09 -18.55
N ILE A 155 1.45 0.10 -17.27
CA ILE A 155 2.75 0.65 -16.87
C ILE A 155 3.90 -0.20 -17.42
N ASP A 156 3.90 -1.51 -17.19
CA ASP A 156 4.98 -2.38 -17.61
C ASP A 156 5.04 -2.51 -19.14
N ALA A 157 3.91 -2.50 -19.84
CA ALA A 157 3.88 -2.52 -21.30
C ALA A 157 4.68 -1.36 -21.92
N VAL A 158 4.63 -0.16 -21.32
CA VAL A 158 5.38 1.00 -21.79
C VAL A 158 6.78 1.04 -21.18
N LEU A 159 6.89 1.08 -19.84
CA LEU A 159 8.18 1.37 -19.19
C LEU A 159 9.14 0.18 -19.22
N ARG A 160 8.63 -1.05 -19.23
CA ARG A 160 9.46 -2.25 -19.27
C ARG A 160 9.61 -2.81 -20.68
N GLU A 161 8.50 -3.12 -21.37
CA GLU A 161 8.55 -3.86 -22.64
C GLU A 161 8.95 -2.96 -23.81
N ASP A 162 8.40 -1.75 -23.90
CA ASP A 162 8.73 -0.81 -25.00
C ASP A 162 10.04 -0.07 -24.75
N LYS A 163 10.22 0.50 -23.54
CA LYS A 163 11.34 1.41 -23.22
C LYS A 163 12.53 0.71 -22.55
N GLY A 164 12.34 -0.40 -21.89
CA GLY A 164 13.40 -1.09 -21.13
C GLY A 164 13.99 -0.27 -19.97
N PHE A 165 13.20 0.63 -19.38
CA PHE A 165 13.65 1.51 -18.31
C PHE A 165 13.68 0.83 -16.94
N THR A 166 12.90 -0.23 -16.77
CA THR A 166 12.67 -0.91 -15.49
C THR A 166 12.56 -2.43 -15.65
N TYR A 167 12.75 -3.14 -14.57
CA TYR A 167 12.35 -4.56 -14.47
C TYR A 167 10.90 -4.75 -14.05
N GLY A 168 10.23 -3.69 -13.60
CA GLY A 168 8.81 -3.64 -13.28
C GLY A 168 8.48 -2.56 -12.27
N ILE A 169 7.36 -1.90 -12.51
CA ILE A 169 6.74 -0.96 -11.60
C ILE A 169 5.39 -1.54 -11.19
N ARG A 170 5.09 -1.53 -9.91
CA ARG A 170 3.86 -2.09 -9.36
C ARG A 170 2.93 -1.02 -8.87
N SER A 171 1.66 -1.14 -9.22
CA SER A 171 0.61 -0.25 -8.70
C SER A 171 -0.57 -1.02 -8.15
N GLY A 172 -1.33 -0.38 -7.27
CA GLY A 172 -2.55 -0.93 -6.72
C GLY A 172 -3.12 -0.10 -5.59
N PHE A 173 -4.37 -0.39 -5.27
CA PHE A 173 -5.02 0.18 -4.11
C PHE A 173 -4.61 -0.57 -2.85
N ARG A 174 -4.19 0.18 -1.85
CA ARG A 174 -3.76 -0.31 -0.54
C ARG A 174 -4.80 0.13 0.49
N PRO A 175 -5.79 -0.71 0.80
CA PRO A 175 -6.83 -0.36 1.75
C PRO A 175 -6.25 -0.30 3.17
N ARG A 176 -6.90 0.48 4.00
CA ARG A 176 -6.69 0.53 5.44
C ARG A 176 -8.04 0.35 6.13
N ARG A 177 -8.05 0.22 7.43
CA ARG A 177 -9.32 0.13 8.19
C ARG A 177 -10.28 1.29 7.90
N ARG A 178 -9.73 2.46 7.56
CA ARG A 178 -10.47 3.63 7.07
C ARG A 178 -9.69 4.32 5.98
N GLY A 179 -10.29 4.44 4.80
CA GLY A 179 -9.62 4.96 3.62
C GLY A 179 -8.53 4.05 3.08
N GLY A 180 -7.64 4.60 2.28
CA GLY A 180 -6.53 3.87 1.69
C GLY A 180 -5.67 4.78 0.82
N VAL A 181 -4.77 4.15 0.07
CA VAL A 181 -3.87 4.83 -0.86
C VAL A 181 -3.86 4.05 -2.17
N PHE A 182 -3.98 4.74 -3.31
CA PHE A 182 -3.48 4.20 -4.57
C PHE A 182 -2.00 4.49 -4.63
N LEU A 183 -1.18 3.47 -4.79
CA LEU A 183 0.27 3.58 -4.75
C LEU A 183 0.89 2.87 -5.94
N THR A 184 1.81 3.56 -6.61
CA THR A 184 2.68 3.03 -7.65
C THR A 184 4.12 3.18 -7.19
N SER A 185 4.92 2.11 -7.27
CA SER A 185 6.31 2.12 -6.84
C SER A 185 7.19 1.18 -7.66
N GLY A 186 8.45 1.51 -7.78
CA GLY A 186 9.49 0.73 -8.44
C GLY A 186 10.68 1.58 -8.85
N SER A 187 11.71 0.93 -9.36
CA SER A 187 12.94 1.56 -9.79
C SER A 187 13.10 1.59 -11.30
N VAL A 188 13.76 2.62 -11.79
CA VAL A 188 14.18 2.76 -13.19
C VAL A 188 15.68 3.00 -13.27
N ARG A 189 16.28 2.80 -14.44
CA ARG A 189 17.64 3.23 -14.68
C ARG A 189 17.76 4.74 -14.46
N ALA A 190 18.86 5.19 -13.87
CA ALA A 190 19.04 6.60 -13.53
C ALA A 190 18.97 7.54 -14.75
N ASP A 191 19.57 7.14 -15.88
CA ASP A 191 19.55 7.90 -17.13
C ASP A 191 18.15 8.09 -17.74
N SER A 192 17.19 7.31 -17.31
CA SER A 192 15.80 7.34 -17.76
C SER A 192 14.85 8.05 -16.77
N THR A 193 15.36 8.60 -15.66
CA THR A 193 14.57 9.16 -14.55
C THR A 193 13.47 10.11 -15.00
N VAL A 194 13.82 11.12 -15.80
CA VAL A 194 12.87 12.18 -16.21
C VAL A 194 11.82 11.65 -17.18
N GLU A 195 12.26 10.93 -18.22
CA GLU A 195 11.36 10.36 -19.23
C GLU A 195 10.43 9.32 -18.59
N ALA A 196 10.96 8.42 -17.76
CA ALA A 196 10.18 7.40 -17.09
C ALA A 196 9.12 7.99 -16.14
N LEU A 197 9.47 9.02 -15.36
CA LEU A 197 8.50 9.70 -14.48
C LEU A 197 7.42 10.41 -15.30
N GLY A 198 7.79 11.07 -16.39
CA GLY A 198 6.85 11.73 -17.30
C GLY A 198 5.83 10.74 -17.86
N LEU A 199 6.31 9.64 -18.44
CA LEU A 199 5.47 8.56 -18.97
C LEU A 199 4.61 7.89 -17.91
N LEU A 200 5.18 7.62 -16.72
CA LEU A 200 4.42 7.04 -15.62
C LEU A 200 3.23 7.90 -15.22
N LEU A 201 3.45 9.20 -15.03
CA LEU A 201 2.39 10.15 -14.68
C LEU A 201 1.36 10.29 -15.80
N GLU A 202 1.80 10.27 -17.06
CA GLU A 202 0.91 10.30 -18.23
C GLU A 202 0.01 9.06 -18.30
N ILE A 203 0.59 7.85 -18.10
CA ILE A 203 -0.17 6.59 -18.08
C ILE A 203 -1.23 6.62 -16.96
N LEU A 204 -0.84 7.07 -15.77
CA LEU A 204 -1.76 7.17 -14.64
C LEU A 204 -2.87 8.21 -14.87
N ASP A 205 -2.56 9.33 -15.50
CA ASP A 205 -3.54 10.37 -15.78
C ASP A 205 -4.49 9.98 -16.91
N THR A 206 -3.99 9.39 -18.01
CA THR A 206 -4.79 8.95 -19.14
C THR A 206 -5.64 7.72 -18.83
N ALA A 207 -5.28 6.92 -17.84
CA ALA A 207 -6.13 5.81 -17.36
C ALA A 207 -7.53 6.29 -16.88
N ARG A 208 -7.70 7.58 -16.59
CA ARG A 208 -9.01 8.19 -16.30
C ARG A 208 -9.93 8.28 -17.52
N GLU A 209 -9.40 8.22 -18.74
CA GLU A 209 -10.18 8.23 -19.98
C GLU A 209 -10.97 6.93 -20.19
N GLY A 210 -10.59 5.87 -19.48
CA GLY A 210 -11.32 4.62 -19.42
C GLY A 210 -10.47 3.37 -19.57
N PHE A 211 -11.16 2.25 -19.43
CA PHE A 211 -10.63 0.90 -19.59
C PHE A 211 -11.38 0.17 -20.70
N THR A 212 -10.75 -0.81 -21.32
CA THR A 212 -11.38 -1.65 -22.33
C THR A 212 -12.00 -2.89 -21.69
N GLU A 213 -13.02 -3.48 -22.33
CA GLU A 213 -13.59 -4.75 -21.89
C GLU A 213 -12.55 -5.88 -21.88
N THR A 214 -11.62 -5.87 -22.83
CA THR A 214 -10.56 -6.87 -22.91
C THR A 214 -9.60 -6.80 -21.72
N GLU A 215 -9.17 -5.61 -21.30
CA GLU A 215 -8.32 -5.42 -20.13
C GLU A 215 -9.07 -5.85 -18.87
N THR A 216 -10.32 -5.44 -18.75
CA THR A 216 -11.18 -5.75 -17.62
C THR A 216 -11.36 -7.24 -17.46
N GLN A 217 -11.77 -7.93 -18.54
CA GLN A 217 -11.97 -9.37 -18.53
C GLN A 217 -10.67 -10.13 -18.23
N THR A 218 -9.54 -9.67 -18.76
CA THR A 218 -8.23 -10.26 -18.46
C THR A 218 -7.93 -10.17 -16.95
N GLY A 219 -8.20 -9.03 -16.32
CA GLY A 219 -8.00 -8.84 -14.89
C GLY A 219 -8.95 -9.69 -14.04
N VAL A 220 -10.24 -9.73 -14.38
CA VAL A 220 -11.25 -10.56 -13.74
C VAL A 220 -10.87 -12.04 -13.80
N ASP A 221 -10.53 -12.51 -14.99
CA ASP A 221 -10.11 -13.90 -15.24
C ASP A 221 -8.87 -14.29 -14.44
N PHE A 222 -7.86 -13.43 -14.45
CA PHE A 222 -6.62 -13.70 -13.71
C PHE A 222 -6.87 -13.80 -12.21
N ILE A 223 -7.57 -12.82 -11.64
CA ILE A 223 -7.86 -12.80 -10.20
C ILE A 223 -8.71 -14.01 -9.82
N GLY A 224 -9.78 -14.29 -10.56
CA GLY A 224 -10.68 -15.41 -10.29
C GLY A 224 -9.97 -16.77 -10.40
N LYS A 225 -9.18 -16.99 -11.48
CA LYS A 225 -8.46 -18.24 -11.71
C LYS A 225 -7.31 -18.48 -10.73
N THR A 226 -6.70 -17.43 -10.20
CA THR A 226 -5.59 -17.55 -9.24
C THR A 226 -6.05 -17.56 -7.77
N ALA A 227 -7.30 -17.17 -7.51
CA ALA A 227 -7.84 -17.11 -6.15
C ALA A 227 -7.73 -18.43 -5.36
N PRO A 228 -8.04 -19.64 -5.94
CA PRO A 228 -7.90 -20.88 -5.18
C PRO A 228 -6.48 -21.13 -4.67
N GLY A 229 -5.46 -20.77 -5.46
CA GLY A 229 -4.07 -20.92 -5.07
C GLY A 229 -3.64 -20.03 -3.89
N ARG A 230 -4.32 -18.89 -3.70
CA ARG A 230 -4.04 -17.97 -2.57
C ARG A 230 -4.45 -18.54 -1.23
N TYR A 231 -5.38 -19.47 -1.22
CA TYR A 231 -5.96 -20.09 -0.01
C TYR A 231 -5.64 -21.58 0.09
N ALA A 232 -4.55 -22.02 -0.53
CA ALA A 232 -4.17 -23.42 -0.60
C ALA A 232 -3.56 -23.96 0.70
N THR A 233 -3.12 -23.10 1.61
CA THR A 233 -2.50 -23.50 2.88
C THR A 233 -3.22 -22.90 4.09
N ALA A 234 -3.13 -23.55 5.24
CA ALA A 234 -3.69 -23.05 6.48
C ALA A 234 -3.14 -21.67 6.86
N ASP A 235 -1.84 -21.44 6.63
CA ASP A 235 -1.18 -20.16 6.92
C ASP A 235 -1.81 -19.03 6.11
N THR A 236 -2.00 -19.21 4.80
CA THR A 236 -2.58 -18.16 3.94
C THR A 236 -4.06 -17.89 4.27
N VAL A 237 -4.80 -18.89 4.72
CA VAL A 237 -6.17 -18.72 5.24
C VAL A 237 -6.18 -17.95 6.55
N ALA A 238 -5.27 -18.29 7.48
CA ALA A 238 -5.15 -17.61 8.76
C ALA A 238 -4.71 -16.14 8.58
N ASP A 239 -3.77 -15.87 7.70
CA ASP A 239 -3.30 -14.52 7.38
C ASP A 239 -4.43 -13.65 6.80
N GLU A 240 -5.20 -14.17 5.85
CA GLU A 240 -6.35 -13.44 5.29
C GLU A 240 -7.40 -13.15 6.37
N ALA A 241 -7.79 -14.15 7.16
CA ALA A 241 -8.78 -13.99 8.21
C ALA A 241 -8.31 -12.98 9.28
N SER A 242 -7.03 -13.01 9.64
CA SER A 242 -6.42 -12.06 10.57
C SER A 242 -6.44 -10.64 10.00
N GLY A 243 -6.06 -10.47 8.74
CA GLY A 243 -6.11 -9.19 8.03
C GLY A 243 -7.51 -8.60 7.98
N LEU A 244 -8.51 -9.41 7.63
CA LEU A 244 -9.92 -9.02 7.61
C LEU A 244 -10.40 -8.59 8.99
N SER A 245 -10.05 -9.35 10.04
CA SER A 245 -10.40 -9.00 11.42
C SER A 245 -9.81 -7.65 11.85
N LEU A 246 -8.54 -7.38 11.52
CA LEU A 246 -7.91 -6.09 11.81
C LEU A 246 -8.60 -4.92 11.12
N GLU A 247 -9.14 -5.14 9.92
CA GLU A 247 -9.95 -4.16 9.21
C GLU A 247 -11.41 -4.12 9.70
N GLY A 248 -11.81 -5.01 10.61
CA GLY A 248 -13.17 -5.17 11.14
C GLY A 248 -14.13 -5.76 10.11
N LEU A 249 -13.63 -6.61 9.21
CA LEU A 249 -14.38 -7.38 8.22
C LEU A 249 -14.51 -8.83 8.70
N THR A 250 -15.49 -9.55 8.15
CA THR A 250 -15.67 -10.98 8.38
C THR A 250 -15.04 -11.78 7.23
N THR A 251 -14.92 -13.09 7.41
CA THR A 251 -14.38 -13.99 6.38
C THR A 251 -15.28 -14.09 5.14
N GLU A 252 -16.59 -13.77 5.26
CA GLU A 252 -17.50 -13.69 4.12
C GLU A 252 -17.05 -12.65 3.09
N PHE A 253 -16.39 -11.58 3.52
CA PHE A 253 -15.91 -10.51 2.63
C PHE A 253 -15.11 -11.04 1.45
N THR A 254 -14.21 -12.00 1.66
CA THR A 254 -13.42 -12.60 0.59
C THR A 254 -14.29 -13.31 -0.43
N THR A 255 -15.26 -14.12 0.05
CA THR A 255 -16.19 -14.84 -0.82
C THR A 255 -17.09 -13.88 -1.60
N GLU A 256 -17.61 -12.84 -0.95
CA GLU A 256 -18.46 -11.83 -1.59
C GLU A 256 -17.66 -11.02 -2.62
N SER A 257 -16.43 -10.62 -2.29
CA SER A 257 -15.55 -9.90 -3.20
C SER A 257 -15.19 -10.73 -4.45
N LEU A 258 -14.94 -12.03 -4.29
CA LEU A 258 -14.67 -12.93 -5.42
C LEU A 258 -15.92 -13.15 -6.30
N ARG A 259 -17.11 -13.24 -5.71
CA ARG A 259 -18.35 -13.32 -6.49
C ARG A 259 -18.60 -12.04 -7.28
N ALA A 260 -18.37 -10.89 -6.65
CA ALA A 260 -18.55 -9.58 -7.28
C ALA A 260 -17.59 -9.32 -8.46
N LEU A 261 -16.53 -10.13 -8.63
CA LEU A 261 -15.68 -10.03 -9.83
C LEU A 261 -16.45 -10.26 -11.12
N GLY A 262 -17.50 -11.13 -11.08
CA GLY A 262 -18.32 -11.43 -12.26
C GLY A 262 -19.14 -10.23 -12.76
N ASP A 263 -19.35 -9.23 -11.93
CA ASP A 263 -20.14 -8.03 -12.24
C ASP A 263 -19.26 -6.82 -12.61
N VAL A 264 -17.93 -7.02 -12.66
CA VAL A 264 -16.98 -5.93 -12.98
C VAL A 264 -16.82 -5.78 -14.48
N ASP A 265 -17.26 -4.65 -15.02
CA ASP A 265 -17.09 -4.24 -16.41
C ASP A 265 -16.17 -3.01 -16.54
N ALA A 266 -15.90 -2.58 -17.75
CA ALA A 266 -15.03 -1.44 -18.05
C ALA A 266 -15.59 -0.11 -17.52
N GLU A 267 -16.90 0.06 -17.45
CA GLU A 267 -17.54 1.24 -16.87
C GLU A 267 -17.32 1.29 -15.35
N ALA A 268 -17.49 0.17 -14.66
CA ALA A 268 -17.22 0.04 -13.23
C ALA A 268 -15.76 0.36 -12.89
N LEU A 269 -14.80 -0.11 -13.71
CA LEU A 269 -13.38 0.24 -13.55
C LEU A 269 -13.15 1.74 -13.72
N SER A 270 -13.70 2.33 -14.80
CA SER A 270 -13.52 3.76 -15.09
C SER A 270 -14.08 4.63 -13.97
N LYS A 271 -15.27 4.30 -13.48
CA LYS A 271 -15.91 4.98 -12.36
C LYS A 271 -15.11 4.85 -11.06
N ALA A 272 -14.66 3.64 -10.74
CA ALA A 272 -13.88 3.37 -9.53
C ALA A 272 -12.53 4.11 -9.56
N TYR A 273 -11.83 4.10 -10.69
CA TYR A 273 -10.57 4.80 -10.87
C TYR A 273 -10.74 6.32 -10.75
N GLY A 274 -11.67 6.90 -11.51
CA GLY A 274 -11.92 8.34 -11.54
C GLY A 274 -12.40 8.92 -10.20
N ARG A 275 -12.97 8.08 -9.33
CA ARG A 275 -13.41 8.50 -7.99
C ARG A 275 -12.25 8.95 -7.09
N TYR A 276 -11.08 8.33 -7.22
CA TYR A 276 -9.92 8.57 -6.36
C TYR A 276 -8.73 9.16 -7.08
N VAL A 277 -8.49 8.76 -8.32
CA VAL A 277 -7.35 9.23 -9.10
C VAL A 277 -7.71 10.53 -9.81
N THR A 278 -7.32 11.65 -9.21
CA THR A 278 -7.67 12.99 -9.69
C THR A 278 -6.53 13.73 -10.41
N GLY A 279 -5.36 13.10 -10.56
CA GLY A 279 -4.15 13.72 -11.12
C GLY A 279 -3.35 14.53 -10.09
N LYS A 280 -3.76 14.54 -8.83
CA LYS A 280 -3.01 15.18 -7.73
C LYS A 280 -2.16 14.14 -7.04
N TRP A 281 -0.88 14.11 -7.37
CA TRP A 281 0.05 13.11 -6.93
C TRP A 281 0.95 13.59 -5.80
N THR A 282 1.21 12.73 -4.82
CA THR A 282 2.39 12.80 -3.97
C THR A 282 3.46 11.91 -4.60
N VAL A 283 4.60 12.50 -4.94
CA VAL A 283 5.70 11.83 -5.65
C VAL A 283 6.95 11.89 -4.79
N ILE A 284 7.52 10.74 -4.49
CA ILE A 284 8.82 10.64 -3.85
C ILE A 284 9.79 10.01 -4.85
N ILE A 285 10.94 10.64 -4.99
CA ILE A 285 12.02 10.21 -5.86
C ILE A 285 13.26 10.01 -5.00
N VAL A 286 13.95 8.88 -5.14
CA VAL A 286 15.28 8.67 -4.52
C VAL A 286 16.29 8.39 -5.61
N GLY A 287 17.26 9.28 -5.78
CA GLY A 287 18.24 9.20 -6.86
C GLY A 287 19.20 10.37 -6.85
N ASP A 288 19.97 10.55 -7.92
CA ASP A 288 20.91 11.67 -8.06
C ASP A 288 20.16 12.96 -8.44
N ALA A 289 19.88 13.79 -7.43
CA ALA A 289 19.17 15.04 -7.63
C ALA A 289 19.99 16.06 -8.42
N SER A 290 21.31 16.03 -8.33
CA SER A 290 22.19 16.93 -9.06
C SER A 290 22.07 16.74 -10.58
N ALA A 291 21.85 15.49 -11.00
CA ALA A 291 21.70 15.14 -12.40
C ALA A 291 20.26 15.32 -12.93
N TYR A 292 19.24 15.04 -12.11
CA TYR A 292 17.87 14.86 -12.63
C TYR A 292 16.82 15.80 -12.06
N ALA A 293 17.04 16.49 -10.93
CA ALA A 293 16.01 17.32 -10.31
C ALA A 293 15.52 18.45 -11.23
N GLU A 294 16.42 19.08 -11.99
CA GLU A 294 16.03 20.14 -12.94
C GLU A 294 15.14 19.58 -14.06
N GLY A 295 15.48 18.42 -14.62
CA GLY A 295 14.64 17.74 -15.60
C GLY A 295 13.27 17.39 -15.04
N VAL A 296 13.16 16.96 -13.78
CA VAL A 296 11.88 16.69 -13.11
C VAL A 296 11.04 17.97 -12.99
N ARG A 297 11.66 19.14 -12.69
CA ARG A 297 10.96 20.44 -12.65
C ARG A 297 10.32 20.78 -14.00
N THR A 298 11.02 20.47 -15.11
CA THR A 298 10.50 20.76 -16.47
C THR A 298 9.22 19.97 -16.82
N LEU A 299 8.91 18.87 -16.09
CA LEU A 299 7.67 18.16 -16.29
C LEU A 299 6.42 18.96 -15.85
N GLY A 300 6.58 20.05 -15.08
CA GLY A 300 5.50 20.95 -14.70
C GLY A 300 4.43 20.31 -13.80
N ARG A 301 4.81 19.26 -13.05
CA ARG A 301 3.87 18.45 -12.23
C ARG A 301 3.74 18.93 -10.78
N GLY A 302 4.37 20.03 -10.42
CA GLY A 302 4.36 20.64 -9.08
C GLY A 302 5.73 21.12 -8.65
N GLU A 303 5.79 21.71 -7.45
CA GLU A 303 7.04 22.12 -6.85
C GLU A 303 7.90 20.90 -6.49
N VAL A 304 9.19 20.95 -6.85
CA VAL A 304 10.17 19.91 -6.53
C VAL A 304 11.05 20.37 -5.38
N VAL A 305 10.86 19.75 -4.22
CA VAL A 305 11.67 19.97 -3.02
C VAL A 305 12.78 18.93 -2.98
N VAL A 306 14.03 19.37 -2.92
CA VAL A 306 15.21 18.47 -2.80
C VAL A 306 15.63 18.38 -1.33
N LEU A 307 15.73 17.16 -0.82
CA LEU A 307 16.16 16.85 0.54
C LEU A 307 17.31 15.82 0.49
N PRO A 308 18.19 15.76 1.51
CA PRO A 308 19.17 14.67 1.61
C PRO A 308 18.45 13.33 1.86
N ALA A 309 18.97 12.24 1.28
CA ALA A 309 18.39 10.90 1.42
C ALA A 309 18.62 10.28 2.81
#